data_0aebf5e0a465993644170a0a24b5c289
#
_entry.id   0aebf5e0a465993644170a0a24b5c289
#
_cell.length_a   1.000
_cell.length_b   1.000
_cell.length_c   1.000
_cell.angle_alpha   90.00
_cell.angle_beta   90.00
_cell.angle_gamma   90.00
#
_symmetry.space_group_name_H-M   'P 1'
#
loop_
_entity.id
_entity.type
_entity.pdbx_description
1 polymer ?
#
loop_
_entity_poly.entity_id
_entity_poly.type
_entity_poly.pdbx_seq_one_letter_code
_entity_poly.pdbx_strand_id
1 'polypeptide(L)'
;MKFYNRTSEIRELQRIRQLAFSSHSRMTVITGRRRIGKTSLAIEATKGDEPTVYLFISRKNEAALCAEFASIISSELQTFVPPEIKSFRTLFQMVMELAKIRRFNLIIDEFQEFEYINPAVYSEVQNLWDQYRKESNLNLILMGSVFSMMHKIFEGYKEPLFGRADNIIRLHGFGTETLKTIMNDFRPEYNNDELLALYSFSGGVPKYVELLCENTDLTINGMLDYMVRDNSPFTDEGKNILIEEFGKDYGIYFSILNCIASGTNTQSAIESALGGISIGGQMRRLIEDYSLITRYRPLMAKEGTHAIRYDINDNFLKFWFRYFEKNQSIVEIRNFDLLRKIIENDYATFSGQMLERYFRLKMAESHEFAAIGSWWERKKGIEANEIDIVGIYGDRKGALVAEVKRQQRNYNHKDFMRKVEAINKQILSGYEITTKLLTLDNM
;
A
#
# COMPACT_ATOMS: atom_id res chain seq x y z
N MET A 1 -9.18 -5.43 -17.37
CA MET A 1 -9.62 -6.35 -16.26
C MET A 1 -10.93 -5.86 -15.66
N LYS A 2 -11.91 -6.75 -15.24
CA LYS A 2 -13.11 -6.33 -14.49
C LYS A 2 -12.74 -5.75 -13.12
N PHE A 3 -13.67 -5.02 -12.49
CA PHE A 3 -13.47 -4.51 -11.14
C PHE A 3 -13.58 -5.66 -10.11
N TYR A 4 -12.53 -5.86 -9.31
CA TYR A 4 -12.48 -6.92 -8.29
C TYR A 4 -12.51 -6.35 -6.89
N ASN A 5 -13.28 -7.03 -6.01
CA ASN A 5 -13.35 -6.74 -4.58
C ASN A 5 -13.71 -5.26 -4.27
N ARG A 6 -13.23 -4.74 -3.15
CA ARG A 6 -13.49 -3.38 -2.62
C ARG A 6 -14.92 -3.21 -2.09
N THR A 7 -15.60 -4.31 -1.77
CA THR A 7 -17.00 -4.26 -1.32
C THR A 7 -17.17 -3.48 -0.03
N SER A 8 -16.23 -3.56 0.90
CA SER A 8 -16.23 -2.81 2.16
C SER A 8 -16.04 -1.31 1.93
N GLU A 9 -15.07 -0.95 1.09
CA GLU A 9 -14.77 0.43 0.76
C GLU A 9 -15.92 1.08 -0.04
N ILE A 10 -16.49 0.35 -1.01
CA ILE A 10 -17.67 0.83 -1.76
C ILE A 10 -18.86 1.07 -0.83
N ARG A 11 -19.18 0.10 0.04
CA ARG A 11 -20.29 0.26 1.00
C ARG A 11 -20.09 1.46 1.90
N GLU A 12 -18.88 1.67 2.40
CA GLU A 12 -18.58 2.81 3.27
C GLU A 12 -18.70 4.14 2.50
N LEU A 13 -18.17 4.24 1.28
CA LEU A 13 -18.33 5.43 0.44
C LEU A 13 -19.79 5.70 0.11
N GLN A 14 -20.58 4.68 -0.20
CA GLN A 14 -22.03 4.81 -0.45
C GLN A 14 -22.77 5.23 0.80
N ARG A 15 -22.42 4.70 1.98
CA ARG A 15 -23.00 5.12 3.26
C ARG A 15 -22.74 6.61 3.54
N ILE A 16 -21.51 7.08 3.32
CA ILE A 16 -21.14 8.48 3.51
C ILE A 16 -21.87 9.37 2.50
N ARG A 17 -21.97 8.94 1.23
CA ARG A 17 -22.75 9.65 0.20
C ARG A 17 -24.21 9.81 0.62
N GLN A 18 -24.84 8.77 1.13
CA GLN A 18 -26.22 8.84 1.63
C GLN A 18 -26.34 9.85 2.78
N LEU A 19 -25.39 9.87 3.72
CA LEU A 19 -25.36 10.86 4.80
C LEU A 19 -25.16 12.28 4.28
N ALA A 20 -24.29 12.46 3.27
CA ALA A 20 -24.07 13.77 2.65
C ALA A 20 -25.35 14.32 2.02
N PHE A 21 -26.12 13.47 1.37
CA PHE A 21 -27.34 13.86 0.67
C PHE A 21 -28.58 13.96 1.56
N SER A 22 -28.60 13.29 2.70
CA SER A 22 -29.74 13.30 3.64
C SER A 22 -29.60 14.30 4.80
N SER A 23 -28.38 14.74 5.07
CA SER A 23 -28.10 15.61 6.23
C SER A 23 -27.32 16.85 5.85
N HIS A 24 -26.01 16.73 5.65
CA HIS A 24 -25.11 17.83 5.31
C HIS A 24 -23.84 17.28 4.64
N SER A 25 -23.08 18.16 3.99
CA SER A 25 -21.88 17.79 3.26
C SER A 25 -20.89 16.93 4.04
N ARG A 26 -20.32 15.92 3.39
CA ARG A 26 -19.33 15.01 3.93
C ARG A 26 -18.06 15.02 3.09
N MET A 27 -16.94 14.94 3.78
CA MET A 27 -15.60 14.88 3.16
C MET A 27 -14.98 13.52 3.43
N THR A 28 -14.63 12.79 2.37
CA THR A 28 -13.87 11.53 2.45
C THR A 28 -12.52 11.73 1.78
N VAL A 29 -11.48 11.22 2.42
CA VAL A 29 -10.14 11.18 1.85
C VAL A 29 -9.79 9.74 1.46
N ILE A 30 -9.35 9.52 0.22
CA ILE A 30 -8.86 8.22 -0.23
C ILE A 30 -7.36 8.33 -0.50
N THR A 31 -6.58 7.63 0.31
CA THR A 31 -5.12 7.56 0.17
C THR A 31 -4.67 6.17 -0.24
N GLY A 32 -3.50 6.07 -0.79
CA GLY A 32 -2.89 4.81 -1.20
C GLY A 32 -1.93 5.06 -2.36
N ARG A 33 -1.02 4.11 -2.56
CA ARG A 33 0.00 4.20 -3.59
C ARG A 33 -0.58 4.47 -4.97
N ARG A 34 0.26 4.99 -5.84
CA ARG A 34 -0.02 5.04 -7.28
C ARG A 34 -0.43 3.65 -7.78
N ARG A 35 -1.38 3.61 -8.71
CA ARG A 35 -1.87 2.36 -9.35
C ARG A 35 -2.67 1.40 -8.45
N ILE A 36 -3.04 1.84 -7.23
CA ILE A 36 -3.84 1.03 -6.30
C ILE A 36 -5.35 1.02 -6.58
N GLY A 37 -5.80 1.81 -7.58
CA GLY A 37 -7.20 1.84 -8.01
C GLY A 37 -8.09 2.85 -7.28
N LYS A 38 -7.53 3.95 -6.74
CA LYS A 38 -8.30 5.02 -6.06
C LYS A 38 -9.40 5.60 -6.94
N THR A 39 -9.03 6.04 -8.14
CA THR A 39 -9.94 6.67 -9.10
C THR A 39 -11.07 5.71 -9.51
N SER A 40 -10.73 4.45 -9.81
CA SER A 40 -11.73 3.44 -10.16
C SER A 40 -12.70 3.17 -9.00
N LEU A 41 -12.20 3.14 -7.75
CA LEU A 41 -13.04 2.97 -6.57
C LEU A 41 -14.00 4.16 -6.38
N ALA A 42 -13.50 5.39 -6.49
CA ALA A 42 -14.30 6.59 -6.30
C ALA A 42 -15.42 6.68 -7.37
N ILE A 43 -15.08 6.42 -8.62
CA ILE A 43 -16.05 6.39 -9.74
C ILE A 43 -17.11 5.29 -9.51
N GLU A 44 -16.66 4.08 -9.13
CA GLU A 44 -17.59 2.97 -8.88
C GLU A 44 -18.56 3.28 -7.73
N ALA A 45 -18.06 3.85 -6.64
CA ALA A 45 -18.85 4.17 -5.45
C ALA A 45 -19.83 5.35 -5.66
N THR A 46 -19.57 6.22 -6.64
CA THR A 46 -20.42 7.39 -6.96
C THR A 46 -21.43 7.13 -8.07
N LYS A 47 -21.46 5.94 -8.68
CA LYS A 47 -22.49 5.56 -9.64
C LYS A 47 -23.88 5.71 -9.04
N GLY A 48 -24.82 6.35 -9.77
CA GLY A 48 -26.19 6.58 -9.34
C GLY A 48 -26.82 7.75 -10.10
N ASP A 49 -27.98 8.21 -9.62
CA ASP A 49 -28.78 9.25 -10.28
C ASP A 49 -28.21 10.67 -10.08
N GLU A 50 -27.47 10.89 -9.00
CA GLU A 50 -26.88 12.19 -8.75
C GLU A 50 -25.60 12.39 -9.58
N PRO A 51 -25.41 13.61 -10.15
CA PRO A 51 -24.25 13.90 -10.97
C PRO A 51 -22.95 13.78 -10.21
N THR A 52 -21.89 13.40 -10.93
CA THR A 52 -20.53 13.29 -10.39
C THR A 52 -19.60 14.18 -11.19
N VAL A 53 -19.01 15.16 -10.51
CA VAL A 53 -17.97 16.04 -11.06
C VAL A 53 -16.61 15.44 -10.68
N TYR A 54 -15.76 15.18 -11.67
CA TYR A 54 -14.41 14.69 -11.48
C TYR A 54 -13.40 15.74 -11.93
N LEU A 55 -12.54 16.18 -11.01
CA LEU A 55 -11.49 17.17 -11.23
C LEU A 55 -10.13 16.53 -10.97
N PHE A 56 -9.23 16.65 -11.93
CA PHE A 56 -7.86 16.15 -11.81
C PHE A 56 -6.90 17.35 -11.70
N ILE A 57 -6.14 17.41 -10.60
CA ILE A 57 -5.18 18.48 -10.37
C ILE A 57 -3.88 18.16 -11.13
N SER A 58 -3.66 18.85 -12.23
CA SER A 58 -2.41 18.81 -12.99
C SER A 58 -1.54 20.02 -12.66
N ARG A 59 -0.21 19.88 -12.80
CA ARG A 59 0.76 20.97 -12.52
C ARG A 59 0.68 22.10 -13.55
N LYS A 60 -0.46 22.79 -13.61
CA LYS A 60 -0.71 24.02 -14.36
C LYS A 60 -0.78 25.20 -13.38
N ASN A 61 -0.77 26.42 -13.90
CA ASN A 61 -1.08 27.57 -13.06
C ASN A 61 -2.57 27.50 -12.60
N GLU A 62 -2.86 28.09 -11.46
CA GLU A 62 -4.18 28.01 -10.82
C GLU A 62 -5.31 28.53 -11.72
N ALA A 63 -5.09 29.65 -12.43
CA ALA A 63 -6.09 30.23 -13.31
C ALA A 63 -6.46 29.31 -14.48
N ALA A 64 -5.48 28.61 -15.07
CA ALA A 64 -5.75 27.64 -16.14
C ALA A 64 -6.52 26.42 -15.63
N LEU A 65 -6.20 25.92 -14.42
CA LEU A 65 -6.98 24.87 -13.77
C LEU A 65 -8.41 25.30 -13.48
N CYS A 66 -8.61 26.50 -12.94
CA CYS A 66 -9.94 27.03 -12.65
C CYS A 66 -10.80 27.16 -13.90
N ALA A 67 -10.25 27.60 -15.03
CA ALA A 67 -10.96 27.69 -16.29
C ALA A 67 -11.39 26.31 -16.81
N GLU A 68 -10.51 25.31 -16.73
CA GLU A 68 -10.81 23.92 -17.06
C GLU A 68 -11.92 23.35 -16.15
N PHE A 69 -11.80 23.54 -14.85
CA PHE A 69 -12.77 23.06 -13.86
C PHE A 69 -14.13 23.75 -14.01
N ALA A 70 -14.15 25.05 -14.31
CA ALA A 70 -15.41 25.76 -14.59
C ALA A 70 -16.16 25.13 -15.77
N SER A 71 -15.45 24.75 -16.83
CA SER A 71 -16.02 24.04 -17.97
C SER A 71 -16.58 22.67 -17.59
N ILE A 72 -15.82 21.87 -16.83
CA ILE A 72 -16.26 20.54 -16.37
C ILE A 72 -17.50 20.66 -15.47
N ILE A 73 -17.47 21.53 -14.48
CA ILE A 73 -18.60 21.77 -13.56
C ILE A 73 -19.84 22.24 -14.33
N SER A 74 -19.66 23.15 -15.30
CA SER A 74 -20.77 23.64 -16.13
C SER A 74 -21.43 22.50 -16.92
N SER A 75 -20.62 21.62 -17.51
CA SER A 75 -21.09 20.48 -18.30
C SER A 75 -21.80 19.45 -17.42
N GLU A 76 -21.15 18.98 -16.33
CA GLU A 76 -21.66 17.90 -15.49
C GLU A 76 -22.88 18.32 -14.67
N LEU A 77 -22.91 19.57 -14.23
CA LEU A 77 -24.04 20.09 -13.44
C LEU A 77 -25.06 20.84 -14.29
N GLN A 78 -24.85 20.97 -15.60
CA GLN A 78 -25.76 21.73 -16.50
C GLN A 78 -26.09 23.11 -15.90
N THR A 79 -25.05 23.84 -15.47
CA THR A 79 -25.19 25.17 -14.86
C THR A 79 -24.08 26.07 -15.38
N PHE A 80 -24.32 27.38 -15.36
CA PHE A 80 -23.31 28.32 -15.81
C PHE A 80 -22.28 28.55 -14.71
N VAL A 81 -21.01 28.29 -15.01
CA VAL A 81 -19.84 28.65 -14.19
C VAL A 81 -18.98 29.62 -15.01
N PRO A 82 -18.73 30.84 -14.52
CA PRO A 82 -17.94 31.82 -15.26
C PRO A 82 -16.52 31.30 -15.54
N PRO A 83 -16.08 31.31 -16.80
CA PRO A 83 -14.73 30.84 -17.15
C PRO A 83 -13.62 31.81 -16.70
N GLU A 84 -13.96 33.01 -16.27
CA GLU A 84 -13.05 34.05 -15.79
C GLU A 84 -12.57 33.82 -14.34
N ILE A 85 -13.08 32.80 -13.66
CA ILE A 85 -12.63 32.43 -12.31
C ILE A 85 -11.16 32.01 -12.36
N LYS A 86 -10.31 32.73 -11.60
CA LYS A 86 -8.84 32.56 -11.61
C LYS A 86 -8.28 31.92 -10.32
N SER A 87 -9.11 31.81 -9.26
CA SER A 87 -8.66 31.20 -8.00
C SER A 87 -9.53 30.01 -7.63
N PHE A 88 -8.91 28.98 -7.11
CA PHE A 88 -9.60 27.77 -6.63
C PHE A 88 -10.51 28.10 -5.46
N ARG A 89 -10.15 29.03 -4.62
CA ARG A 89 -11.04 29.54 -3.55
C ARG A 89 -12.39 29.97 -4.07
N THR A 90 -12.41 30.85 -5.09
CA THR A 90 -13.67 31.36 -5.67
C THR A 90 -14.47 30.23 -6.33
N LEU A 91 -13.80 29.33 -7.04
CA LEU A 91 -14.42 28.16 -7.65
C LEU A 91 -15.04 27.23 -6.59
N PHE A 92 -14.29 26.91 -5.54
CA PHE A 92 -14.77 26.03 -4.47
C PHE A 92 -15.92 26.67 -3.67
N GLN A 93 -15.87 28.01 -3.44
CA GLN A 93 -16.99 28.72 -2.84
C GLN A 93 -18.25 28.56 -3.69
N MET A 94 -18.17 28.73 -5.01
CA MET A 94 -19.29 28.54 -5.93
C MET A 94 -19.80 27.10 -5.89
N VAL A 95 -18.93 26.10 -5.84
CA VAL A 95 -19.30 24.70 -5.66
C VAL A 95 -20.10 24.49 -4.38
N MET A 96 -19.66 25.10 -3.27
CA MET A 96 -20.36 25.00 -2.00
C MET A 96 -21.74 25.69 -2.02
N GLU A 97 -21.87 26.83 -2.71
CA GLU A 97 -23.18 27.50 -2.91
C GLU A 97 -24.12 26.65 -3.80
N LEU A 98 -23.61 26.04 -4.87
CA LEU A 98 -24.38 25.09 -5.67
C LEU A 98 -24.84 23.88 -4.83
N ALA A 99 -24.02 23.40 -3.92
CA ALA A 99 -24.34 22.29 -3.04
C ALA A 99 -25.43 22.60 -2.00
N LYS A 100 -25.81 23.88 -1.78
CA LYS A 100 -26.97 24.25 -0.96
C LYS A 100 -28.30 23.97 -1.69
N ILE A 101 -28.31 24.06 -3.00
CA ILE A 101 -29.54 23.96 -3.82
C ILE A 101 -29.67 22.63 -4.53
N ARG A 102 -28.59 21.84 -4.66
CA ARG A 102 -28.64 20.52 -5.30
C ARG A 102 -27.60 19.57 -4.72
N ARG A 103 -27.87 18.26 -4.84
CA ARG A 103 -26.97 17.18 -4.42
C ARG A 103 -26.09 16.77 -5.57
N PHE A 104 -24.80 16.54 -5.32
CA PHE A 104 -23.86 15.96 -6.30
C PHE A 104 -22.61 15.43 -5.62
N ASN A 105 -21.86 14.60 -6.35
CA ASN A 105 -20.55 14.14 -5.93
C ASN A 105 -19.48 15.03 -6.55
N LEU A 106 -18.46 15.40 -5.76
CA LEU A 106 -17.28 16.06 -6.25
C LEU A 106 -16.06 15.21 -5.89
N ILE A 107 -15.36 14.74 -6.89
CA ILE A 107 -14.11 14.00 -6.76
C ILE A 107 -12.98 14.93 -7.19
N ILE A 108 -12.00 15.14 -6.31
CA ILE A 108 -10.77 15.89 -6.64
C ILE A 108 -9.60 14.93 -6.51
N ASP A 109 -9.00 14.59 -7.65
CA ASP A 109 -7.87 13.67 -7.74
C ASP A 109 -6.54 14.43 -7.79
N GLU A 110 -5.49 13.83 -7.22
CA GLU A 110 -4.15 14.41 -7.03
C GLU A 110 -4.18 15.73 -6.23
N PHE A 111 -5.02 15.78 -5.19
CA PHE A 111 -5.25 16.98 -4.38
C PHE A 111 -3.97 17.54 -3.76
N GLN A 112 -2.96 16.69 -3.49
CA GLN A 112 -1.67 17.15 -2.97
C GLN A 112 -0.88 18.04 -3.96
N GLU A 113 -1.22 18.03 -5.25
CA GLU A 113 -0.52 18.85 -6.23
C GLU A 113 -0.71 20.37 -5.99
N PHE A 114 -1.71 20.77 -5.22
CA PHE A 114 -1.84 22.16 -4.77
C PHE A 114 -0.65 22.66 -3.95
N GLU A 115 0.14 21.78 -3.31
CA GLU A 115 1.40 22.17 -2.63
C GLU A 115 2.36 22.89 -3.58
N TYR A 116 2.36 22.52 -4.86
CA TYR A 116 3.24 23.12 -5.89
C TYR A 116 2.58 24.25 -6.66
N ILE A 117 1.27 24.38 -6.65
CA ILE A 117 0.49 25.36 -7.42
C ILE A 117 0.17 26.56 -6.54
N ASN A 118 -0.50 26.34 -5.45
CA ASN A 118 -0.90 27.33 -4.45
C ASN A 118 -1.20 26.63 -3.10
N PRO A 119 -0.23 26.54 -2.19
CA PRO A 119 -0.45 25.89 -0.88
C PRO A 119 -1.52 26.57 0.00
N ALA A 120 -1.87 27.84 -0.29
CA ALA A 120 -2.93 28.53 0.44
C ALA A 120 -4.32 27.88 0.24
N VAL A 121 -4.49 27.07 -0.82
CA VAL A 121 -5.73 26.34 -1.11
C VAL A 121 -6.16 25.48 0.08
N TYR A 122 -5.24 24.88 0.81
CA TYR A 122 -5.59 24.03 1.96
C TYR A 122 -6.30 24.81 3.07
N SER A 123 -5.83 26.00 3.41
CA SER A 123 -6.47 26.89 4.39
C SER A 123 -7.74 27.53 3.85
N GLU A 124 -7.80 27.81 2.57
CA GLU A 124 -8.98 28.36 1.91
C GLU A 124 -10.11 27.34 1.85
N VAL A 125 -9.81 26.10 1.48
CA VAL A 125 -10.76 24.96 1.51
C VAL A 125 -11.24 24.70 2.93
N GLN A 126 -10.34 24.71 3.93
CA GLN A 126 -10.73 24.59 5.34
C GLN A 126 -11.78 25.63 5.73
N ASN A 127 -11.50 26.91 5.45
CA ASN A 127 -12.38 28.02 5.84
C ASN A 127 -13.76 27.89 5.19
N LEU A 128 -13.80 27.66 3.89
CA LEU A 128 -15.06 27.47 3.17
C LEU A 128 -15.80 26.21 3.60
N TRP A 129 -15.09 25.10 3.84
CA TRP A 129 -15.69 23.87 4.35
C TRP A 129 -16.36 24.09 5.70
N ASP A 130 -15.64 24.69 6.65
CA ASP A 130 -16.16 24.95 8.00
C ASP A 130 -17.37 25.90 7.97
N GLN A 131 -17.40 26.86 7.02
CA GLN A 131 -18.51 27.80 6.85
C GLN A 131 -19.76 27.14 6.24
N TYR A 132 -19.60 26.33 5.19
CA TYR A 132 -20.70 25.89 4.33
C TYR A 132 -21.20 24.48 4.59
N ARG A 133 -20.39 23.59 5.16
CA ARG A 133 -20.65 22.15 5.19
C ARG A 133 -21.99 21.78 5.85
N LYS A 134 -22.47 22.56 6.83
CA LYS A 134 -23.72 22.28 7.53
C LYS A 134 -24.99 22.71 6.76
N GLU A 135 -24.82 23.58 5.78
CA GLU A 135 -25.92 24.16 4.98
C GLU A 135 -25.95 23.62 3.54
N SER A 136 -25.11 22.68 3.21
CA SER A 136 -24.94 22.13 1.86
C SER A 136 -24.98 20.60 1.85
N ASN A 137 -25.19 20.00 0.68
CA ASN A 137 -25.33 18.55 0.50
C ASN A 137 -24.32 18.04 -0.56
N LEU A 138 -23.03 18.21 -0.29
CA LEU A 138 -21.93 17.77 -1.13
C LEU A 138 -21.33 16.47 -0.61
N ASN A 139 -21.20 15.46 -1.46
CA ASN A 139 -20.31 14.33 -1.22
C ASN A 139 -18.94 14.64 -1.83
N LEU A 140 -18.00 15.13 -0.99
CA LEU A 140 -16.65 15.50 -1.40
C LEU A 140 -15.68 14.34 -1.18
N ILE A 141 -15.01 13.89 -2.24
CA ILE A 141 -13.97 12.85 -2.20
C ILE A 141 -12.65 13.47 -2.67
N LEU A 142 -11.68 13.52 -1.78
CA LEU A 142 -10.34 14.01 -2.05
C LEU A 142 -9.37 12.82 -2.15
N MET A 143 -8.59 12.77 -3.23
CA MET A 143 -7.67 11.66 -3.48
C MET A 143 -6.27 12.16 -3.80
N GLY A 144 -5.27 11.34 -3.49
CA GLY A 144 -3.89 11.61 -3.87
C GLY A 144 -3.04 10.35 -3.90
N SER A 145 -2.00 10.36 -4.74
CA SER A 145 -1.11 9.22 -4.95
C SER A 145 0.17 9.28 -4.10
N VAL A 146 0.58 10.45 -3.66
CA VAL A 146 1.75 10.66 -2.79
C VAL A 146 1.30 10.52 -1.33
N PHE A 147 1.57 9.36 -0.75
CA PHE A 147 1.08 9.00 0.59
C PHE A 147 1.54 9.99 1.66
N SER A 148 2.82 10.35 1.66
CA SER A 148 3.40 11.28 2.63
C SER A 148 2.75 12.66 2.62
N MET A 149 2.45 13.19 1.45
CA MET A 149 1.79 14.49 1.32
C MET A 149 0.35 14.45 1.79
N MET A 150 -0.42 13.43 1.39
CA MET A 150 -1.81 13.26 1.84
C MET A 150 -1.89 13.05 3.36
N HIS A 151 -0.98 12.25 3.91
CA HIS A 151 -0.87 12.06 5.37
C HIS A 151 -0.57 13.40 6.07
N LYS A 152 0.40 14.19 5.57
CA LYS A 152 0.69 15.53 6.10
C LYS A 152 -0.57 16.41 6.07
N ILE A 153 -1.23 16.55 4.92
CA ILE A 153 -2.36 17.47 4.70
C ILE A 153 -3.55 17.15 5.65
N PHE A 154 -3.90 15.88 5.83
CA PHE A 154 -5.13 15.49 6.54
C PHE A 154 -4.91 14.94 7.96
N GLU A 155 -3.71 14.46 8.28
CA GLU A 155 -3.38 13.84 9.56
C GLU A 155 -2.29 14.61 10.33
N GLY A 156 -1.65 15.59 9.72
CA GLY A 156 -0.73 16.50 10.39
C GLY A 156 -1.46 17.48 11.30
N TYR A 157 -1.24 17.43 12.61
CA TYR A 157 -1.98 18.21 13.59
C TYR A 157 -1.87 19.74 13.45
N LYS A 158 -0.90 20.25 12.69
CA LYS A 158 -0.71 21.68 12.40
C LYS A 158 -1.32 22.09 11.05
N GLU A 159 -1.76 21.15 10.27
CA GLU A 159 -2.24 21.42 8.92
C GLU A 159 -3.71 21.87 8.91
N PRO A 160 -4.10 22.75 7.99
CA PRO A 160 -5.44 23.32 7.95
C PRO A 160 -6.57 22.29 7.90
N LEU A 161 -6.40 21.21 7.13
CA LEU A 161 -7.42 20.19 6.90
C LEU A 161 -7.41 19.06 7.95
N PHE A 162 -6.55 19.15 8.97
CA PHE A 162 -6.54 18.17 10.06
C PHE A 162 -7.91 18.04 10.71
N GLY A 163 -8.42 16.80 10.80
CA GLY A 163 -9.70 16.50 11.45
C GLY A 163 -10.96 17.01 10.70
N ARG A 164 -10.86 17.45 9.44
CA ARG A 164 -12.02 17.87 8.61
C ARG A 164 -12.61 16.73 7.79
N ALA A 165 -11.84 15.71 7.51
CA ALA A 165 -12.37 14.51 6.85
C ALA A 165 -13.27 13.72 7.79
N ASP A 166 -14.47 13.39 7.33
CA ASP A 166 -15.39 12.49 8.05
C ASP A 166 -14.89 11.04 8.01
N ASN A 167 -14.13 10.67 6.96
CA ASN A 167 -13.49 9.37 6.85
C ASN A 167 -12.18 9.45 6.04
N ILE A 168 -11.22 8.58 6.37
CA ILE A 168 -9.97 8.39 5.63
C ILE A 168 -9.86 6.91 5.27
N ILE A 169 -9.96 6.62 3.96
CA ILE A 169 -9.84 5.27 3.41
C ILE A 169 -8.43 5.08 2.89
N ARG A 170 -7.69 4.15 3.49
CA ARG A 170 -6.35 3.77 3.06
C ARG A 170 -6.42 2.51 2.21
N LEU A 171 -6.18 2.65 0.90
CA LEU A 171 -6.22 1.51 -0.01
C LEU A 171 -4.92 0.72 0.03
N HIS A 172 -5.07 -0.59 0.14
CA HIS A 172 -4.00 -1.58 0.04
C HIS A 172 -4.13 -2.41 -1.23
N GLY A 173 -3.11 -3.20 -1.55
CA GLY A 173 -3.17 -4.20 -2.62
C GLY A 173 -4.29 -5.22 -2.41
N PHE A 174 -4.58 -6.00 -3.44
CA PHE A 174 -5.52 -7.09 -3.34
C PHE A 174 -5.06 -8.12 -2.30
N GLY A 175 -5.98 -8.58 -1.48
CA GLY A 175 -5.76 -9.63 -0.51
C GLY A 175 -5.67 -11.03 -1.15
N THR A 176 -5.40 -12.03 -0.31
CA THR A 176 -5.13 -13.39 -0.75
C THR A 176 -6.31 -14.01 -1.50
N GLU A 177 -7.52 -13.85 -1.00
CA GLU A 177 -8.73 -14.42 -1.62
C GLU A 177 -9.09 -13.70 -2.93
N THR A 178 -8.83 -12.41 -3.03
CA THR A 178 -9.02 -11.65 -4.28
C THR A 178 -8.05 -12.14 -5.36
N LEU A 179 -6.78 -12.34 -5.01
CA LEU A 179 -5.79 -12.86 -5.96
C LEU A 179 -6.14 -14.27 -6.42
N LYS A 180 -6.65 -15.14 -5.56
CA LYS A 180 -7.18 -16.46 -5.94
C LYS A 180 -8.33 -16.34 -6.92
N THR A 181 -9.28 -15.45 -6.64
CA THR A 181 -10.41 -15.20 -7.55
C THR A 181 -9.93 -14.75 -8.93
N ILE A 182 -8.95 -13.83 -8.97
CA ILE A 182 -8.36 -13.38 -10.24
C ILE A 182 -7.64 -14.53 -10.95
N MET A 183 -6.83 -15.33 -10.24
CA MET A 183 -6.18 -16.49 -10.84
C MET A 183 -7.21 -17.47 -11.41
N ASN A 184 -8.28 -17.77 -10.70
CA ASN A 184 -9.36 -18.64 -11.20
C ASN A 184 -10.04 -18.08 -12.45
N ASP A 185 -10.21 -16.76 -12.56
CA ASP A 185 -10.85 -16.14 -13.72
C ASP A 185 -9.97 -16.14 -14.98
N PHE A 186 -8.64 -15.98 -14.82
CA PHE A 186 -7.71 -15.83 -15.94
C PHE A 186 -6.94 -17.12 -16.25
N ARG A 187 -6.70 -17.97 -15.27
CA ARG A 187 -5.97 -19.24 -15.39
C ARG A 187 -6.53 -20.26 -14.39
N PRO A 188 -7.67 -20.91 -14.66
CA PRO A 188 -8.30 -21.85 -13.71
C PRO A 188 -7.41 -23.02 -13.27
N GLU A 189 -6.44 -23.40 -14.09
CA GLU A 189 -5.51 -24.52 -13.85
C GLU A 189 -4.23 -24.10 -13.14
N TYR A 190 -4.20 -22.90 -12.51
CA TYR A 190 -3.01 -22.42 -11.82
C TYR A 190 -2.62 -23.33 -10.65
N ASN A 191 -1.33 -23.39 -10.38
CA ASN A 191 -0.82 -23.99 -9.16
C ASN A 191 -0.48 -22.90 -8.11
N ASN A 192 -0.30 -23.32 -6.86
CA ASN A 192 -0.04 -22.39 -5.76
C ASN A 192 1.29 -21.62 -5.89
N ASP A 193 2.27 -22.14 -6.63
CA ASP A 193 3.51 -21.41 -6.88
C ASP A 193 3.29 -20.25 -7.86
N GLU A 194 2.42 -20.41 -8.85
CA GLU A 194 2.02 -19.35 -9.78
C GLU A 194 1.20 -18.27 -9.05
N LEU A 195 0.32 -18.64 -8.13
CA LEU A 195 -0.37 -17.69 -7.24
C LEU A 195 0.63 -16.92 -6.36
N LEU A 196 1.61 -17.63 -5.78
CA LEU A 196 2.66 -17.00 -4.98
C LEU A 196 3.52 -16.06 -5.83
N ALA A 197 3.80 -16.41 -7.08
CA ALA A 197 4.54 -15.54 -8.01
C ALA A 197 3.75 -14.27 -8.31
N LEU A 198 2.45 -14.37 -8.63
CA LEU A 198 1.59 -13.20 -8.84
C LEU A 198 1.59 -12.28 -7.61
N TYR A 199 1.41 -12.84 -6.41
CA TYR A 199 1.48 -12.08 -5.16
C TYR A 199 2.85 -11.42 -4.94
N SER A 200 3.92 -12.16 -5.20
CA SER A 200 5.31 -11.70 -4.95
C SER A 200 5.73 -10.59 -5.92
N PHE A 201 5.35 -10.72 -7.19
CA PHE A 201 5.77 -9.79 -8.25
C PHE A 201 4.91 -8.54 -8.30
N SER A 202 3.61 -8.66 -8.02
CA SER A 202 2.68 -7.53 -8.09
C SER A 202 2.45 -6.82 -6.76
N GLY A 203 2.72 -7.49 -5.62
CA GLY A 203 2.30 -7.01 -4.31
C GLY A 203 0.78 -6.85 -4.16
N GLY A 204 0.00 -7.48 -5.04
CA GLY A 204 -1.45 -7.29 -5.14
C GLY A 204 -1.88 -5.91 -5.66
N VAL A 205 -0.95 -5.10 -6.19
CA VAL A 205 -1.29 -3.79 -6.76
C VAL A 205 -2.14 -3.98 -8.02
N PRO A 206 -3.38 -3.46 -8.07
CA PRO A 206 -4.34 -3.74 -9.14
C PRO A 206 -3.79 -3.55 -10.54
N LYS A 207 -3.05 -2.47 -10.79
CA LYS A 207 -2.48 -2.22 -12.13
C LYS A 207 -1.40 -3.21 -12.52
N TYR A 208 -0.59 -3.70 -11.58
CA TYR A 208 0.42 -4.71 -11.88
C TYR A 208 -0.22 -6.07 -12.11
N VAL A 209 -1.24 -6.41 -11.31
CA VAL A 209 -2.05 -7.61 -11.51
C VAL A 209 -2.72 -7.57 -12.89
N GLU A 210 -3.35 -6.45 -13.26
CA GLU A 210 -3.98 -6.24 -14.57
C GLU A 210 -2.97 -6.45 -15.71
N LEU A 211 -1.79 -5.79 -15.63
CA LEU A 211 -0.75 -5.93 -16.65
C LEU A 211 -0.30 -7.38 -16.83
N LEU A 212 -0.12 -8.12 -15.74
CA LEU A 212 0.25 -9.53 -15.80
C LEU A 212 -0.88 -10.39 -16.36
N CYS A 213 -2.12 -10.19 -15.92
CA CYS A 213 -3.28 -10.94 -16.39
C CYS A 213 -3.57 -10.73 -17.88
N GLU A 214 -3.36 -9.52 -18.40
CA GLU A 214 -3.71 -9.19 -19.79
C GLU A 214 -2.59 -9.50 -20.80
N ASN A 215 -1.35 -9.65 -20.33
CA ASN A 215 -0.18 -9.78 -21.21
C ASN A 215 0.59 -11.07 -21.02
N THR A 216 0.17 -11.97 -20.13
CA THR A 216 0.87 -13.23 -19.86
C THR A 216 -0.12 -14.38 -19.71
N ASP A 217 0.40 -15.61 -19.72
CA ASP A 217 -0.36 -16.80 -19.37
C ASP A 217 -0.44 -17.08 -17.87
N LEU A 218 0.07 -16.15 -17.04
CA LEU A 218 0.19 -16.24 -15.59
C LEU A 218 1.01 -17.43 -15.09
N THR A 219 1.80 -18.09 -15.93
CA THR A 219 2.88 -18.94 -15.46
C THR A 219 4.01 -18.09 -14.88
N ILE A 220 4.84 -18.67 -14.00
CA ILE A 220 6.02 -17.96 -13.46
C ILE A 220 6.89 -17.44 -14.60
N ASN A 221 7.16 -18.29 -15.61
CA ASN A 221 7.96 -17.93 -16.77
C ASN A 221 7.32 -16.82 -17.60
N GLY A 222 6.02 -16.93 -17.90
CA GLY A 222 5.30 -15.91 -18.65
C GLY A 222 5.29 -14.55 -17.95
N MET A 223 5.09 -14.52 -16.64
CA MET A 223 5.19 -13.29 -15.86
C MET A 223 6.61 -12.70 -15.87
N LEU A 224 7.64 -13.53 -15.70
CA LEU A 224 9.04 -13.07 -15.78
C LEU A 224 9.41 -12.58 -17.18
N ASP A 225 8.97 -13.25 -18.24
CA ASP A 225 9.18 -12.82 -19.63
C ASP A 225 8.62 -11.43 -19.91
N TYR A 226 7.47 -11.12 -19.33
CA TYR A 226 6.85 -9.82 -19.47
C TYR A 226 7.52 -8.73 -18.63
N MET A 227 7.93 -9.07 -17.41
CA MET A 227 8.52 -8.12 -16.48
C MET A 227 9.98 -7.80 -16.82
N VAL A 228 10.73 -8.81 -17.32
CA VAL A 228 12.19 -8.75 -17.54
C VAL A 228 12.48 -8.77 -19.04
N ARG A 229 12.17 -7.67 -19.70
CA ARG A 229 12.39 -7.49 -21.14
C ARG A 229 12.64 -6.04 -21.48
N ASP A 230 13.07 -5.79 -22.70
CA ASP A 230 13.15 -4.43 -23.26
C ASP A 230 11.79 -3.73 -23.17
N ASN A 231 11.83 -2.46 -22.78
CA ASN A 231 10.65 -1.61 -22.65
C ASN A 231 9.58 -2.17 -21.69
N SER A 232 9.98 -2.97 -20.72
CA SER A 232 9.06 -3.42 -19.67
C SER A 232 8.59 -2.23 -18.82
N PRO A 233 7.27 -2.12 -18.54
CA PRO A 233 6.76 -1.08 -17.66
C PRO A 233 7.24 -1.22 -16.21
N PHE A 234 7.88 -2.34 -15.86
CA PHE A 234 8.37 -2.63 -14.51
C PHE A 234 9.82 -2.21 -14.27
N THR A 235 10.62 -2.04 -15.33
CA THR A 235 12.05 -1.75 -15.21
C THR A 235 12.34 -0.51 -14.39
N ASP A 236 11.70 0.61 -14.69
CA ASP A 236 11.89 1.88 -14.01
C ASP A 236 10.82 2.19 -12.96
N GLU A 237 9.82 1.35 -12.81
CA GLU A 237 8.65 1.61 -11.97
C GLU A 237 9.02 1.82 -10.49
N GLY A 238 9.90 0.99 -9.94
CA GLY A 238 10.34 1.15 -8.54
C GLY A 238 11.03 2.50 -8.31
N LYS A 239 11.89 2.92 -9.23
CA LYS A 239 12.54 4.23 -9.19
C LYS A 239 11.53 5.38 -9.28
N ASN A 240 10.57 5.28 -10.21
CA ASN A 240 9.56 6.31 -10.41
C ASN A 240 8.68 6.52 -9.17
N ILE A 241 8.24 5.44 -8.52
CA ILE A 241 7.48 5.49 -7.27
C ILE A 241 8.27 6.25 -6.20
N LEU A 242 9.55 5.94 -6.04
CA LEU A 242 10.38 6.52 -4.98
C LEU A 242 10.73 7.98 -5.25
N ILE A 243 10.93 8.37 -6.51
CA ILE A 243 11.15 9.77 -6.87
C ILE A 243 9.89 10.62 -6.60
N GLU A 244 8.71 10.09 -6.87
CA GLU A 244 7.45 10.78 -6.55
C GLU A 244 7.29 11.01 -5.04
N GLU A 245 7.67 10.03 -4.19
CA GLU A 245 7.57 10.15 -2.73
C GLU A 245 8.68 11.01 -2.10
N PHE A 246 9.92 10.87 -2.55
CA PHE A 246 11.08 11.49 -1.87
C PHE A 246 11.52 12.81 -2.50
N GLY A 247 11.12 13.10 -3.73
CA GLY A 247 11.59 14.28 -4.46
C GLY A 247 13.12 14.31 -4.58
N LYS A 248 13.73 15.43 -4.16
CA LYS A 248 15.20 15.64 -4.27
C LYS A 248 16.03 14.80 -3.29
N ASP A 249 15.44 14.36 -2.19
CA ASP A 249 16.14 13.66 -1.10
C ASP A 249 16.20 12.13 -1.31
N TYR A 250 15.89 11.65 -2.51
CA TYR A 250 15.72 10.22 -2.76
C TYR A 250 16.98 9.38 -2.48
N GLY A 251 18.19 9.89 -2.62
CA GLY A 251 19.43 9.13 -2.57
C GLY A 251 19.67 8.36 -1.27
N ILE A 252 19.51 9.02 -0.12
CA ILE A 252 19.69 8.35 1.19
C ILE A 252 18.62 7.34 1.49
N TYR A 253 17.34 7.65 1.18
CA TYR A 253 16.22 6.73 1.35
C TYR A 253 16.37 5.51 0.47
N PHE A 254 16.81 5.71 -0.77
CA PHE A 254 17.09 4.65 -1.73
C PHE A 254 18.17 3.70 -1.22
N SER A 255 19.26 4.23 -0.69
CA SER A 255 20.36 3.43 -0.12
C SER A 255 19.90 2.61 1.09
N ILE A 256 19.05 3.17 1.95
CA ILE A 256 18.47 2.46 3.09
C ILE A 256 17.58 1.30 2.61
N LEU A 257 16.69 1.57 1.65
CA LEU A 257 15.79 0.55 1.09
C LEU A 257 16.56 -0.57 0.40
N ASN A 258 17.64 -0.24 -0.31
CA ASN A 258 18.52 -1.23 -0.95
C ASN A 258 19.20 -2.14 0.09
N CYS A 259 19.69 -1.58 1.20
CA CYS A 259 20.23 -2.36 2.32
C CYS A 259 19.17 -3.34 2.87
N ILE A 260 17.95 -2.87 3.14
CA ILE A 260 16.86 -3.70 3.67
C ILE A 260 16.49 -4.81 2.68
N ALA A 261 16.35 -4.49 1.40
CA ALA A 261 16.03 -5.47 0.35
C ALA A 261 17.12 -6.54 0.18
N SER A 262 18.36 -6.17 0.46
CA SER A 262 19.52 -7.08 0.44
C SER A 262 19.70 -7.91 1.72
N GLY A 263 18.77 -7.78 2.70
CA GLY A 263 18.79 -8.55 3.95
C GLY A 263 19.48 -7.85 5.13
N THR A 264 20.05 -6.65 4.94
CA THR A 264 20.61 -5.84 6.02
C THR A 264 19.45 -5.09 6.69
N ASN A 265 18.84 -5.70 7.71
CA ASN A 265 17.53 -5.29 8.22
C ASN A 265 17.51 -4.75 9.66
N THR A 266 18.67 -4.44 10.26
CA THR A 266 18.75 -3.75 11.55
C THR A 266 19.36 -2.36 11.36
N GLN A 267 18.95 -1.37 12.15
CA GLN A 267 19.43 0.00 11.99
C GLN A 267 20.96 0.09 12.08
N SER A 268 21.57 -0.55 13.07
CA SER A 268 23.03 -0.53 13.23
C SER A 268 23.80 -1.17 12.07
N ALA A 269 23.25 -2.25 11.48
CA ALA A 269 23.86 -2.88 10.31
C ALA A 269 23.71 -2.00 9.05
N ILE A 270 22.56 -1.31 8.88
CA ILE A 270 22.35 -0.37 7.78
C ILE A 270 23.29 0.84 7.93
N GLU A 271 23.39 1.44 9.13
CA GLU A 271 24.33 2.53 9.42
C GLU A 271 25.77 2.14 9.11
N SER A 272 26.19 0.95 9.53
CA SER A 272 27.51 0.40 9.22
C SER A 272 27.74 0.24 7.70
N ALA A 273 26.75 -0.28 6.97
CA ALA A 273 26.82 -0.45 5.51
C ALA A 273 26.90 0.89 4.77
N LEU A 274 26.33 1.94 5.36
CA LEU A 274 26.33 3.31 4.81
C LEU A 274 27.50 4.17 5.32
N GLY A 275 28.57 3.55 5.82
CA GLY A 275 29.78 4.25 6.26
C GLY A 275 29.66 4.92 7.65
N GLY A 276 28.78 4.44 8.51
CA GLY A 276 28.60 4.94 9.88
C GLY A 276 27.69 6.18 9.99
N ILE A 277 26.96 6.53 8.94
CA ILE A 277 26.03 7.67 8.94
C ILE A 277 24.82 7.31 9.81
N SER A 278 24.47 8.20 10.75
CA SER A 278 23.22 8.04 11.53
C SER A 278 21.99 8.28 10.67
N ILE A 279 21.06 7.30 10.65
CA ILE A 279 19.87 7.31 9.80
C ILE A 279 18.55 7.30 10.59
N GLY A 280 18.59 7.54 11.90
CA GLY A 280 17.40 7.47 12.76
C GLY A 280 16.24 8.35 12.28
N GLY A 281 16.53 9.56 11.81
CA GLY A 281 15.53 10.46 11.22
C GLY A 281 14.91 9.93 9.94
N GLN A 282 15.72 9.40 9.04
CA GLN A 282 15.28 8.82 7.76
C GLN A 282 14.45 7.54 7.99
N MET A 283 14.88 6.68 8.92
CA MET A 283 14.13 5.48 9.29
C MET A 283 12.74 5.83 9.83
N ARG A 284 12.66 6.87 10.67
CA ARG A 284 11.40 7.36 11.19
C ARG A 284 10.48 7.83 10.07
N ARG A 285 10.98 8.65 9.14
CA ARG A 285 10.20 9.11 7.98
C ARG A 285 9.75 7.97 7.09
N LEU A 286 10.61 6.98 6.83
CA LEU A 286 10.24 5.80 6.04
C LEU A 286 9.09 5.01 6.66
N ILE A 287 8.97 5.02 8.00
CA ILE A 287 7.88 4.35 8.73
C ILE A 287 6.64 5.23 8.80
N GLU A 288 6.78 6.46 9.32
CA GLU A 288 5.66 7.32 9.71
C GLU A 288 5.11 8.13 8.54
N ASP A 289 5.99 8.78 7.76
CA ASP A 289 5.57 9.69 6.69
C ASP A 289 5.33 8.95 5.37
N TYR A 290 6.22 8.03 4.98
CA TYR A 290 6.17 7.33 3.69
C TYR A 290 5.47 5.98 3.75
N SER A 291 5.35 5.36 4.92
CA SER A 291 4.80 4.01 5.10
C SER A 291 5.42 2.95 4.19
N LEU A 292 6.72 3.11 3.86
CA LEU A 292 7.44 2.22 2.95
C LEU A 292 8.09 1.04 3.65
N ILE A 293 8.41 1.18 4.93
CA ILE A 293 8.97 0.10 5.74
C ILE A 293 8.18 -0.10 7.03
N THR A 294 8.17 -1.32 7.51
CA THR A 294 7.64 -1.69 8.83
C THR A 294 8.77 -2.07 9.76
N ARG A 295 8.62 -1.65 11.01
CA ARG A 295 9.48 -2.03 12.11
C ARG A 295 8.90 -3.24 12.82
N TYR A 296 9.59 -4.37 12.76
CA TYR A 296 9.19 -5.62 13.41
C TYR A 296 9.91 -5.80 14.74
N ARG A 297 9.18 -6.32 15.71
CA ARG A 297 9.68 -6.82 16.99
C ARG A 297 9.22 -8.28 17.15
N PRO A 298 9.94 -9.11 17.92
CA PRO A 298 9.42 -10.42 18.30
C PRO A 298 8.02 -10.25 18.92
N LEU A 299 7.10 -11.12 18.58
CA LEU A 299 5.74 -11.05 19.13
C LEU A 299 5.79 -11.06 20.66
N MET A 300 4.97 -10.23 21.31
CA MET A 300 4.93 -10.04 22.77
C MET A 300 6.25 -9.58 23.41
N ALA A 301 7.20 -9.06 22.62
CA ALA A 301 8.41 -8.46 23.18
C ALA A 301 8.08 -7.27 24.08
N LYS A 302 8.80 -7.15 25.20
CA LYS A 302 8.66 -6.02 26.14
C LYS A 302 8.98 -4.68 25.43
N GLU A 303 8.32 -3.62 25.87
CA GLU A 303 8.67 -2.27 25.46
C GLU A 303 10.16 -1.99 25.75
N GLY A 304 10.84 -1.30 24.81
CA GLY A 304 12.27 -1.06 24.90
C GLY A 304 13.17 -2.19 24.36
N THR A 305 12.61 -3.29 23.86
CA THR A 305 13.39 -4.33 23.20
C THR A 305 14.16 -3.78 22.01
N HIS A 306 15.49 -4.01 21.99
CA HIS A 306 16.38 -3.64 20.88
C HIS A 306 16.45 -4.66 19.74
N ALA A 307 15.71 -5.77 19.83
CA ALA A 307 15.63 -6.78 18.77
C ALA A 307 14.68 -6.31 17.65
N ILE A 308 15.03 -5.22 16.98
CA ILE A 308 14.23 -4.60 15.93
C ILE A 308 14.78 -5.01 14.57
N ARG A 309 13.89 -5.43 13.68
CA ARG A 309 14.16 -5.65 12.27
C ARG A 309 13.25 -4.75 11.43
N TYR A 310 13.72 -4.37 10.25
CA TYR A 310 12.96 -3.56 9.29
C TYR A 310 12.72 -4.34 8.01
N ASP A 311 11.59 -4.14 7.40
CA ASP A 311 11.26 -4.76 6.11
C ASP A 311 10.47 -3.78 5.23
N ILE A 312 10.64 -3.90 3.89
CA ILE A 312 9.89 -3.12 2.92
C ILE A 312 8.46 -3.64 2.86
N ASN A 313 7.47 -2.76 2.98
CA ASN A 313 6.06 -3.14 3.02
C ASN A 313 5.57 -3.73 1.70
N ASP A 314 6.11 -3.28 0.60
CA ASP A 314 5.68 -3.58 -0.74
C ASP A 314 6.48 -4.71 -1.37
N ASN A 315 5.80 -5.78 -1.80
CA ASN A 315 6.44 -6.94 -2.40
C ASN A 315 7.06 -6.60 -3.76
N PHE A 316 6.38 -5.76 -4.58
CA PHE A 316 6.94 -5.34 -5.86
C PHE A 316 8.23 -4.55 -5.66
N LEU A 317 8.27 -3.61 -4.71
CA LEU A 317 9.51 -2.88 -4.40
C LEU A 317 10.61 -3.82 -3.89
N LYS A 318 10.28 -4.83 -3.07
CA LYS A 318 11.28 -5.85 -2.66
C LYS A 318 11.84 -6.61 -3.86
N PHE A 319 10.95 -7.02 -4.78
CA PHE A 319 11.35 -7.67 -6.04
C PHE A 319 12.23 -6.74 -6.87
N TRP A 320 11.81 -5.49 -7.04
CA TRP A 320 12.49 -4.50 -7.85
C TRP A 320 13.91 -4.20 -7.32
N PHE A 321 14.06 -3.92 -6.03
CA PHE A 321 15.39 -3.71 -5.42
C PHE A 321 16.28 -4.94 -5.52
N ARG A 322 15.73 -6.13 -5.26
CA ARG A 322 16.51 -7.36 -5.26
C ARG A 322 17.05 -7.72 -6.63
N TYR A 323 16.32 -7.42 -7.69
CA TYR A 323 16.67 -7.89 -9.02
C TYR A 323 17.02 -6.78 -10.00
N PHE A 324 16.23 -5.73 -10.12
CA PHE A 324 16.52 -4.64 -11.05
C PHE A 324 17.60 -3.70 -10.51
N GLU A 325 17.43 -3.17 -9.33
CA GLU A 325 18.36 -2.21 -8.75
C GLU A 325 19.73 -2.83 -8.46
N LYS A 326 19.74 -3.98 -7.80
CA LYS A 326 21.00 -4.70 -7.49
C LYS A 326 21.81 -5.06 -8.74
N ASN A 327 21.16 -5.23 -9.87
CA ASN A 327 21.76 -5.60 -11.15
C ASN A 327 21.65 -4.47 -12.19
N GLN A 328 21.67 -3.21 -11.77
CA GLN A 328 21.47 -2.05 -12.63
C GLN A 328 22.39 -2.06 -13.87
N SER A 329 23.65 -2.44 -13.73
CA SER A 329 24.58 -2.55 -14.85
C SER A 329 24.13 -3.55 -15.92
N ILE A 330 23.49 -4.66 -15.51
CA ILE A 330 22.90 -5.65 -16.45
C ILE A 330 21.69 -5.06 -17.16
N VAL A 331 20.87 -4.31 -16.44
CA VAL A 331 19.70 -3.59 -16.99
C VAL A 331 20.13 -2.53 -17.99
N GLU A 332 21.16 -1.72 -17.67
CA GLU A 332 21.68 -0.66 -18.54
C GLU A 332 22.22 -1.18 -19.89
N ILE A 333 22.91 -2.32 -19.87
CA ILE A 333 23.36 -2.98 -21.12
C ILE A 333 22.30 -3.86 -21.78
N ARG A 334 21.06 -3.87 -21.23
CA ARG A 334 19.89 -4.61 -21.72
C ARG A 334 20.11 -6.13 -21.84
N ASN A 335 20.93 -6.71 -20.97
CA ASN A 335 21.13 -8.17 -20.93
C ASN A 335 20.05 -8.84 -20.07
N PHE A 336 18.81 -8.76 -20.53
CA PHE A 336 17.65 -9.27 -19.79
C PHE A 336 17.65 -10.80 -19.67
N ASP A 337 18.27 -11.53 -20.59
CA ASP A 337 18.43 -12.99 -20.48
C ASP A 337 19.29 -13.38 -19.27
N LEU A 338 20.37 -12.61 -19.00
CA LEU A 338 21.18 -12.82 -17.81
C LEU A 338 20.43 -12.47 -16.55
N LEU A 339 19.70 -11.33 -16.54
CA LEU A 339 18.89 -10.92 -15.40
C LEU A 339 17.82 -11.96 -15.08
N ARG A 340 17.15 -12.50 -16.07
CA ARG A 340 16.19 -13.56 -15.93
C ARG A 340 16.77 -14.80 -15.26
N LYS A 341 17.92 -15.28 -15.72
CA LYS A 341 18.63 -16.42 -15.11
C LYS A 341 18.97 -16.17 -13.64
N ILE A 342 19.37 -14.94 -13.29
CA ILE A 342 19.63 -14.56 -11.89
C ILE A 342 18.34 -14.69 -11.06
N ILE A 343 17.19 -14.22 -11.59
CA ILE A 343 15.91 -14.31 -10.89
C ILE A 343 15.48 -15.77 -10.74
N GLU A 344 15.54 -16.58 -11.79
CA GLU A 344 15.17 -17.99 -11.78
C GLU A 344 15.97 -18.79 -10.74
N ASN A 345 17.27 -18.55 -10.66
CA ASN A 345 18.16 -19.22 -9.69
C ASN A 345 17.87 -18.82 -8.23
N ASP A 346 17.39 -17.61 -7.99
CA ASP A 346 17.13 -17.08 -6.64
C ASP A 346 15.63 -17.13 -6.25
N TYR A 347 14.74 -17.41 -7.20
CA TYR A 347 13.30 -17.36 -7.00
C TYR A 347 12.83 -18.21 -5.81
N ALA A 348 13.38 -19.41 -5.63
CA ALA A 348 13.01 -20.28 -4.53
C ALA A 348 13.30 -19.62 -3.14
N THR A 349 14.40 -18.89 -3.03
CA THR A 349 14.78 -18.16 -1.82
C THR A 349 13.87 -16.95 -1.61
N PHE A 350 13.67 -16.14 -2.64
CA PHE A 350 12.83 -14.95 -2.58
C PHE A 350 11.37 -15.31 -2.26
N SER A 351 10.81 -16.26 -3.00
CA SER A 351 9.41 -16.67 -2.82
C SER A 351 9.16 -17.40 -1.49
N GLY A 352 10.17 -18.01 -0.88
CA GLY A 352 10.07 -18.52 0.50
C GLY A 352 9.74 -17.41 1.50
N GLN A 353 10.42 -16.27 1.42
CA GLN A 353 10.10 -15.10 2.25
C GLN A 353 8.72 -14.51 1.93
N MET A 354 8.33 -14.55 0.66
CA MET A 354 7.00 -14.08 0.24
C MET A 354 5.88 -15.01 0.73
N LEU A 355 6.15 -16.32 0.85
CA LEU A 355 5.21 -17.29 1.38
C LEU A 355 4.89 -17.04 2.86
N GLU A 356 5.91 -16.67 3.67
CA GLU A 356 5.66 -16.24 5.05
C GLU A 356 4.78 -14.99 5.12
N ARG A 357 5.01 -14.02 4.24
CA ARG A 357 4.16 -12.82 4.15
C ARG A 357 2.74 -13.15 3.70
N TYR A 358 2.61 -14.04 2.72
CA TYR A 358 1.30 -14.50 2.24
C TYR A 358 0.48 -15.12 3.38
N PHE A 359 1.07 -16.02 4.16
CA PHE A 359 0.35 -16.64 5.27
C PHE A 359 0.03 -15.65 6.40
N ARG A 360 0.94 -14.71 6.71
CA ARG A 360 0.61 -13.64 7.68
C ARG A 360 -0.57 -12.79 7.22
N LEU A 361 -0.62 -12.44 5.92
CA LEU A 361 -1.75 -11.72 5.35
C LEU A 361 -3.03 -12.55 5.39
N LYS A 362 -2.99 -13.80 4.94
CA LYS A 362 -4.13 -14.73 4.98
C LYS A 362 -4.70 -14.89 6.39
N MET A 363 -3.83 -15.01 7.39
CA MET A 363 -4.25 -15.09 8.79
C MET A 363 -4.83 -13.76 9.31
N ALA A 364 -4.30 -12.63 8.88
CA ALA A 364 -4.88 -11.33 9.23
C ALA A 364 -6.28 -11.14 8.62
N GLU A 365 -6.46 -11.59 7.40
CA GLU A 365 -7.76 -11.55 6.69
C GLU A 365 -8.83 -12.49 7.30
N SER A 366 -8.44 -13.54 8.02
CA SER A 366 -9.39 -14.44 8.70
C SER A 366 -10.07 -13.80 9.91
N HIS A 367 -9.49 -12.72 10.47
CA HIS A 367 -9.95 -12.06 11.70
C HIS A 367 -10.03 -12.98 12.95
N GLU A 368 -9.40 -14.16 12.93
CA GLU A 368 -9.40 -15.10 14.05
C GLU A 368 -8.40 -14.74 15.15
N PHE A 369 -7.40 -13.91 14.81
CA PHE A 369 -6.26 -13.63 15.68
C PHE A 369 -6.31 -12.22 16.26
N ALA A 370 -6.01 -12.09 17.56
CA ALA A 370 -5.82 -10.83 18.24
C ALA A 370 -4.42 -10.21 17.94
N ALA A 371 -3.44 -11.06 17.64
CA ALA A 371 -2.09 -10.62 17.27
C ALA A 371 -1.42 -11.67 16.36
N ILE A 372 -0.65 -11.20 15.37
CA ILE A 372 0.11 -12.05 14.46
C ILE A 372 1.51 -11.44 14.30
N GLY A 373 2.55 -12.26 14.35
CA GLY A 373 3.92 -11.82 14.17
C GLY A 373 4.88 -12.98 13.97
N SER A 374 6.15 -12.70 14.07
CA SER A 374 7.24 -13.68 14.13
C SER A 374 7.89 -13.60 15.50
N TRP A 375 8.62 -14.61 15.88
CA TRP A 375 9.38 -14.58 17.12
C TRP A 375 10.81 -15.02 16.88
N TRP A 376 11.79 -14.35 17.51
CA TRP A 376 13.21 -14.68 17.46
C TRP A 376 13.91 -14.29 18.76
N GLU A 377 14.94 -15.04 19.10
CA GLU A 377 15.78 -14.77 20.25
C GLU A 377 16.91 -13.80 19.91
N ARG A 378 17.25 -12.94 20.88
CA ARG A 378 18.43 -12.08 20.80
C ARG A 378 19.65 -12.79 21.39
N LYS A 379 20.17 -13.83 20.75
CA LYS A 379 21.44 -14.43 21.16
C LYS A 379 22.58 -13.94 20.26
N LYS A 380 23.73 -13.57 20.85
CA LYS A 380 24.98 -13.42 20.13
C LYS A 380 25.57 -14.82 19.96
N GLY A 381 25.67 -15.31 18.72
CA GLY A 381 26.27 -16.62 18.42
C GLY A 381 25.30 -17.55 17.68
N ILE A 382 25.85 -18.67 17.26
CA ILE A 382 25.25 -19.71 16.44
C ILE A 382 23.92 -20.19 17.06
N GLU A 383 22.86 -20.24 16.26
CA GLU A 383 21.53 -20.77 16.55
C GLU A 383 20.63 -19.93 17.49
N ALA A 384 20.27 -18.71 17.07
CA ALA A 384 19.09 -18.06 17.62
C ALA A 384 17.84 -18.80 17.18
N ASN A 385 16.95 -19.17 18.12
CA ASN A 385 15.63 -19.73 17.75
C ASN A 385 14.81 -18.66 17.04
N GLU A 386 14.23 -19.02 15.90
CA GLU A 386 13.32 -18.18 15.13
C GLU A 386 12.10 -19.00 14.71
N ILE A 387 10.92 -18.41 14.83
CA ILE A 387 9.64 -18.97 14.40
C ILE A 387 9.02 -18.00 13.40
N ASP A 388 8.65 -18.53 12.24
CA ASP A 388 8.19 -17.73 11.09
C ASP A 388 6.87 -17.04 11.38
N ILE A 389 5.92 -17.75 12.02
CA ILE A 389 4.60 -17.20 12.35
C ILE A 389 4.19 -17.64 13.76
N VAL A 390 3.75 -16.66 14.54
CA VAL A 390 3.06 -16.85 15.82
C VAL A 390 1.77 -16.05 15.79
N GLY A 391 0.64 -16.68 16.05
CA GLY A 391 -0.68 -16.05 16.12
C GLY A 391 -1.30 -16.26 17.49
N ILE A 392 -1.81 -15.21 18.12
CA ILE A 392 -2.61 -15.30 19.34
C ILE A 392 -4.08 -15.22 18.94
N TYR A 393 -4.87 -16.22 19.24
CA TYR A 393 -6.30 -16.22 18.89
C TYR A 393 -7.07 -15.12 19.62
N GLY A 394 -8.24 -14.75 19.08
CA GLY A 394 -9.06 -13.65 19.58
C GLY A 394 -9.52 -13.83 21.03
N ASP A 395 -9.72 -15.07 21.48
CA ASP A 395 -10.05 -15.43 22.87
C ASP A 395 -8.86 -15.31 23.84
N ARG A 396 -7.64 -15.11 23.31
CA ARG A 396 -6.38 -15.01 24.05
C ARG A 396 -6.05 -16.24 24.94
N LYS A 397 -6.64 -17.39 24.66
CA LYS A 397 -6.35 -18.65 25.34
C LYS A 397 -5.45 -19.56 24.52
N GLY A 398 -5.64 -19.54 23.21
CA GLY A 398 -4.87 -20.33 22.28
C GLY A 398 -3.80 -19.51 21.53
N ALA A 399 -2.74 -20.20 21.13
CA ALA A 399 -1.69 -19.67 20.27
C ALA A 399 -1.38 -20.65 19.13
N LEU A 400 -1.27 -20.13 17.92
CA LEU A 400 -0.74 -20.86 16.76
C LEU A 400 0.75 -20.57 16.65
N VAL A 401 1.57 -21.61 16.53
CA VAL A 401 3.00 -21.55 16.23
C VAL A 401 3.23 -22.29 14.92
N ALA A 402 3.72 -21.61 13.89
CA ALA A 402 3.89 -22.21 12.58
C ALA A 402 5.28 -21.98 12.00
N GLU A 403 5.81 -23.00 11.36
CA GLU A 403 6.97 -22.96 10.48
C GLU A 403 6.48 -22.91 9.03
N VAL A 404 7.12 -22.10 8.19
CA VAL A 404 6.76 -21.94 6.77
C VAL A 404 7.88 -22.49 5.91
N LYS A 405 7.54 -23.42 5.03
CA LYS A 405 8.48 -24.00 4.05
C LYS A 405 7.81 -24.11 2.68
N ARG A 406 8.53 -23.84 1.60
CA ARG A 406 7.97 -24.06 0.27
C ARG A 406 7.55 -25.50 0.01
N GLN A 407 8.30 -26.44 0.57
CA GLN A 407 8.08 -27.89 0.40
C GLN A 407 8.24 -28.60 1.73
N GLN A 408 7.37 -29.57 2.00
CA GLN A 408 7.38 -30.34 3.22
C GLN A 408 8.71 -31.06 3.48
N ARG A 409 9.44 -31.49 2.45
CA ARG A 409 10.74 -32.16 2.59
C ARG A 409 11.83 -31.32 3.27
N ASN A 410 11.65 -29.99 3.28
CA ASN A 410 12.58 -29.04 3.90
C ASN A 410 12.24 -28.76 5.38
N TYR A 411 11.25 -29.47 5.93
CA TYR A 411 10.83 -29.30 7.32
C TYR A 411 11.56 -30.27 8.24
N ASN A 412 12.11 -29.75 9.32
CA ASN A 412 12.72 -30.52 10.40
C ASN A 412 11.85 -30.43 11.65
N HIS A 413 11.02 -31.46 11.86
CA HIS A 413 10.10 -31.51 13.01
C HIS A 413 10.81 -31.39 14.36
N LYS A 414 11.96 -32.06 14.54
CA LYS A 414 12.71 -32.05 15.81
C LYS A 414 13.22 -30.66 16.14
N ASP A 415 13.77 -29.96 15.15
CA ASP A 415 14.25 -28.57 15.32
C ASP A 415 13.08 -27.63 15.60
N PHE A 416 11.99 -27.76 14.87
CA PHE A 416 10.78 -26.95 15.09
C PHE A 416 10.22 -27.14 16.50
N MET A 417 10.09 -28.38 17.01
CA MET A 417 9.59 -28.61 18.37
C MET A 417 10.52 -28.03 19.44
N ARG A 418 11.83 -28.06 19.23
CA ARG A 418 12.80 -27.38 20.11
C ARG A 418 12.53 -25.86 20.17
N LYS A 419 12.23 -25.23 19.03
CA LYS A 419 11.88 -23.79 18.96
C LYS A 419 10.53 -23.52 19.65
N VAL A 420 9.55 -24.41 19.50
CA VAL A 420 8.25 -24.35 20.18
C VAL A 420 8.41 -24.42 21.69
N GLU A 421 9.25 -25.31 22.20
CA GLU A 421 9.55 -25.37 23.64
C GLU A 421 10.22 -24.09 24.14
N ALA A 422 11.12 -23.49 23.35
CA ALA A 422 11.80 -22.26 23.71
C ALA A 422 10.84 -21.07 23.81
N ILE A 423 9.94 -20.89 22.82
CA ILE A 423 8.95 -19.81 22.84
C ILE A 423 7.91 -20.05 23.95
N ASN A 424 7.49 -21.31 24.18
CA ASN A 424 6.55 -21.61 25.26
C ASN A 424 7.09 -21.18 26.62
N LYS A 425 8.36 -21.53 26.92
CA LYS A 425 9.00 -21.13 28.18
C LYS A 425 9.14 -19.60 28.34
N GLN A 426 9.27 -18.87 27.24
CA GLN A 426 9.57 -17.43 27.29
C GLN A 426 8.31 -16.55 27.30
N ILE A 427 7.34 -16.82 26.43
CA ILE A 427 6.22 -15.91 26.22
C ILE A 427 4.83 -16.60 26.10
N LEU A 428 4.76 -17.91 25.82
CA LEU A 428 3.50 -18.60 25.61
C LEU A 428 3.11 -19.51 26.79
N SER A 429 3.78 -19.40 27.93
CA SER A 429 3.44 -20.20 29.11
C SER A 429 2.01 -19.85 29.55
N GLY A 430 1.11 -20.85 29.52
CA GLY A 430 -0.30 -20.65 29.83
C GLY A 430 -1.23 -20.53 28.60
N TYR A 431 -0.68 -20.54 27.38
CA TYR A 431 -1.47 -20.68 26.18
C TYR A 431 -1.59 -22.13 25.75
N GLU A 432 -2.74 -22.49 25.18
CA GLU A 432 -2.90 -23.77 24.47
C GLU A 432 -2.26 -23.63 23.09
N ILE A 433 -1.14 -24.33 22.87
CA ILE A 433 -0.35 -24.18 21.65
C ILE A 433 -0.79 -25.19 20.59
N THR A 434 -1.21 -24.69 19.45
CA THR A 434 -1.37 -25.44 18.20
C THR A 434 -0.17 -25.23 17.31
N THR A 435 0.44 -26.31 16.82
CA THR A 435 1.58 -26.24 15.89
C THR A 435 1.15 -26.56 14.48
N LYS A 436 1.68 -25.85 13.48
CA LYS A 436 1.42 -26.11 12.05
C LYS A 436 2.70 -25.99 11.21
N LEU A 437 2.81 -26.85 10.22
CA LEU A 437 3.67 -26.64 9.06
C LEU A 437 2.81 -26.03 7.95
N LEU A 438 3.24 -24.89 7.40
CA LEU A 438 2.58 -24.21 6.28
C LEU A 438 3.46 -24.32 5.05
N THR A 439 2.90 -24.84 3.96
CA THR A 439 3.60 -25.03 2.68
C THR A 439 2.79 -24.43 1.54
N LEU A 440 3.34 -24.48 0.32
CA LEU A 440 2.58 -24.09 -0.88
C LEU A 440 1.21 -24.78 -0.95
N ASP A 441 1.10 -26.03 -0.50
CA ASP A 441 -0.15 -26.78 -0.56
C ASP A 441 -1.26 -26.21 0.35
N ASN A 442 -0.91 -25.35 1.30
CA ASN A 442 -1.85 -24.72 2.25
C ASN A 442 -2.31 -23.30 1.82
N MET A 443 -1.87 -22.82 0.67
CA MET A 443 -2.21 -21.48 0.17
C MET A 443 -3.69 -21.30 -0.15
#